data_720c2d6723eb843cfe69b5b1f991d86e
#
_entry.id   720c2d6723eb843cfe69b5b1f991d86e
#
_cell.length_a   1.000
_cell.length_b   1.000
_cell.length_c   1.000
_cell.angle_alpha   90.00
_cell.angle_beta   90.00
_cell.angle_gamma   90.00
#
_symmetry.space_group_name_H-M   'P 1'
#
loop_
_entity.id
_entity.type
_entity.pdbx_description
1 polymer ?
#
loop_
_entity_poly.entity_id
_entity_poly.type
_entity_poly.pdbx_seq_one_letter_code
_entity_poly.pdbx_strand_id
1 'polypeptide(L)'
;VGDIVREYERRHGNDYKYFAEENSIQLNDTHPVFAIPELIRVLKEKGVSYLSALKIAKQVFNYTNHTILPEALEHWAVRLLKKILPEISEILLSINSSARWRHRKEGYTPQESAATSIYIHSRRAFSMANTAVFVANKINGVAEIHSEIIKRDLFAAEYAHHPEKFENVTNGVTQRRWLELANPELSELIDKQIGRDWREHFEELGKLNAYTANEETLSEFIQVKGKKKEQLFRYIEKTEGVKIDGERILYAQVKRLHEYKRQLMTAFALLRLYYDLKDGKLKDFTPSVFLFGAKSAPSYFRAKGIIKYINEIIKLINADPETNGRLTGVFVTEYNVSYAEKIVA
;
A
#
# COMPACT_ATOMS: atom_id res chain seq x y z
N VAL A 1 3.04 20.37 10.06
CA VAL A 1 2.40 20.70 11.35
C VAL A 1 2.57 22.20 11.63
N GLY A 2 3.80 22.73 11.69
CA GLY A 2 4.06 24.13 12.00
C GLY A 2 3.30 25.12 11.11
N ASP A 3 3.16 24.85 9.80
CA ASP A 3 2.38 25.71 8.89
C ASP A 3 0.89 25.74 9.24
N ILE A 4 0.32 24.60 9.58
CA ILE A 4 -1.10 24.50 9.99
C ILE A 4 -1.33 25.35 11.24
N VAL A 5 -0.43 25.26 12.23
CA VAL A 5 -0.53 26.06 13.46
C VAL A 5 -0.39 27.56 13.16
N ARG A 6 0.60 27.97 12.36
CA ARG A 6 0.79 29.36 11.97
C ARG A 6 -0.39 29.94 11.18
N GLU A 7 -0.99 29.11 10.30
CA GLU A 7 -2.18 29.52 9.54
C GLU A 7 -3.39 29.74 10.45
N TYR A 8 -3.57 28.84 11.42
CA TYR A 8 -4.61 29.00 12.43
C TYR A 8 -4.38 30.25 13.30
N GLU A 9 -3.15 30.49 13.78
CA GLU A 9 -2.78 31.63 14.58
C GLU A 9 -3.02 32.95 13.85
N ARG A 10 -2.85 33.03 12.54
CA ARG A 10 -3.15 34.26 11.77
C ARG A 10 -4.62 34.65 11.84
N ARG A 11 -5.52 33.69 12.06
CA ARG A 11 -6.97 33.92 12.11
C ARG A 11 -7.50 34.08 13.54
N HIS A 12 -6.92 33.37 14.50
CA HIS A 12 -7.45 33.19 15.84
C HIS A 12 -6.48 33.68 16.96
N GLY A 13 -5.27 34.12 16.62
CA GLY A 13 -4.23 34.37 17.60
C GLY A 13 -3.84 33.09 18.37
N ASN A 14 -3.59 33.23 19.67
CA ASN A 14 -3.18 32.12 20.53
C ASN A 14 -4.37 31.41 21.21
N ASP A 15 -5.58 31.53 20.69
CA ASP A 15 -6.75 30.80 21.19
C ASP A 15 -6.94 29.51 20.37
N TYR A 16 -6.53 28.35 20.94
CA TYR A 16 -6.62 27.07 20.30
C TYR A 16 -7.93 26.31 20.57
N LYS A 17 -8.94 26.98 21.11
CA LYS A 17 -10.22 26.35 21.48
C LYS A 17 -10.88 25.65 20.30
N TYR A 18 -10.86 26.27 19.12
CA TYR A 18 -11.49 25.76 17.90
C TYR A 18 -10.52 25.07 16.96
N PHE A 19 -9.27 24.85 17.37
CA PHE A 19 -8.24 24.29 16.50
C PHE A 19 -8.65 22.93 15.91
N ALA A 20 -9.25 22.08 16.71
CA ALA A 20 -9.67 20.74 16.28
C ALA A 20 -10.94 20.74 15.41
N GLU A 21 -11.76 21.78 15.50
CA GLU A 21 -12.97 21.93 14.66
C GLU A 21 -12.61 22.37 13.23
N GLU A 22 -11.53 23.16 13.09
CA GLU A 22 -11.10 23.72 11.82
C GLU A 22 -9.99 22.91 11.13
N ASN A 23 -9.36 21.97 11.83
CA ASN A 23 -8.23 21.21 11.30
C ASN A 23 -8.44 19.71 11.48
N SER A 24 -8.17 18.97 10.42
CA SER A 24 -8.10 17.50 10.44
C SER A 24 -6.82 17.04 9.74
N ILE A 25 -6.09 16.14 10.36
CA ILE A 25 -4.83 15.61 9.84
C ILE A 25 -4.97 14.10 9.69
N GLN A 26 -4.91 13.65 8.44
CA GLN A 26 -4.95 12.22 8.12
C GLN A 26 -3.54 11.65 8.09
N LEU A 27 -3.27 10.66 8.93
CA LEU A 27 -2.04 9.89 8.92
C LEU A 27 -2.17 8.73 7.93
N ASN A 28 -1.43 8.81 6.84
CA ASN A 28 -1.41 7.76 5.83
C ASN A 28 -0.30 6.76 6.17
N ASP A 29 -0.67 5.66 6.82
CA ASP A 29 0.18 4.67 7.47
C ASP A 29 0.98 5.25 8.66
N THR A 30 2.03 4.56 9.10
CA THR A 30 2.85 4.95 10.27
C THR A 30 3.90 6.00 9.95
N HIS A 31 4.23 6.23 8.68
CA HIS A 31 5.30 7.13 8.26
C HIS A 31 5.16 8.58 8.77
N PRO A 32 3.96 9.20 8.79
CA PRO A 32 3.80 10.58 9.29
C PRO A 32 3.46 10.66 10.79
N VAL A 33 3.53 9.59 11.56
CA VAL A 33 3.09 9.56 12.98
C VAL A 33 3.87 10.54 13.87
N PHE A 34 5.09 10.90 13.51
CA PHE A 34 5.82 11.98 14.22
C PHE A 34 5.08 13.33 14.22
N ALA A 35 4.12 13.54 13.33
CA ALA A 35 3.27 14.72 13.36
C ALA A 35 2.48 14.85 14.67
N ILE A 36 2.16 13.72 15.33
CA ILE A 36 1.46 13.69 16.63
C ILE A 36 2.31 14.38 17.73
N PRO A 37 3.49 13.85 18.09
CA PRO A 37 4.30 14.49 19.11
C PRO A 37 4.79 15.89 18.68
N GLU A 38 4.96 16.14 17.38
CA GLU A 38 5.32 17.47 16.88
C GLU A 38 4.20 18.49 17.09
N LEU A 39 2.93 18.15 16.85
CA LEU A 39 1.83 19.06 17.18
C LEU A 39 1.80 19.40 18.67
N ILE A 40 1.97 18.40 19.53
CA ILE A 40 2.02 18.58 20.97
C ILE A 40 3.20 19.48 21.36
N ARG A 41 4.38 19.29 20.75
CA ARG A 41 5.57 20.10 20.98
C ARG A 41 5.32 21.58 20.62
N VAL A 42 4.82 21.82 19.42
CA VAL A 42 4.53 23.18 18.94
C VAL A 42 3.49 23.88 19.83
N LEU A 43 2.40 23.20 20.18
CA LEU A 43 1.39 23.77 21.07
C LEU A 43 1.94 24.08 22.48
N LYS A 44 2.82 23.21 23.01
CA LYS A 44 3.52 23.47 24.29
C LYS A 44 4.42 24.70 24.21
N GLU A 45 5.16 24.91 23.14
CA GLU A 45 5.95 26.14 22.93
C GLU A 45 5.09 27.43 22.93
N LYS A 46 3.82 27.28 22.52
CA LYS A 46 2.83 28.36 22.56
C LYS A 46 2.11 28.49 23.91
N GLY A 47 2.55 27.77 24.93
CA GLY A 47 1.99 27.86 26.28
C GLY A 47 0.79 26.94 26.56
N VAL A 48 0.40 26.08 25.61
CA VAL A 48 -0.67 25.10 25.84
C VAL A 48 -0.16 23.98 26.74
N SER A 49 -0.93 23.60 27.78
CA SER A 49 -0.55 22.51 28.65
C SER A 49 -0.47 21.17 27.88
N TYR A 50 0.40 20.26 28.33
CA TYR A 50 0.51 18.93 27.69
C TYR A 50 -0.84 18.21 27.57
N LEU A 51 -1.65 18.21 28.62
CA LEU A 51 -2.96 17.54 28.59
C LEU A 51 -3.93 18.18 27.59
N SER A 52 -3.93 19.49 27.48
CA SER A 52 -4.74 20.23 26.51
C SER A 52 -4.23 19.95 25.07
N ALA A 53 -2.91 19.98 24.86
CA ALA A 53 -2.31 19.67 23.57
C ALA A 53 -2.59 18.23 23.14
N LEU A 54 -2.52 17.25 24.06
CA LEU A 54 -2.88 15.85 23.78
C LEU A 54 -4.38 15.71 23.47
N LYS A 55 -5.25 16.47 24.15
CA LYS A 55 -6.69 16.47 23.85
C LYS A 55 -6.95 17.01 22.44
N ILE A 56 -6.32 18.11 22.05
CA ILE A 56 -6.39 18.65 20.69
C ILE A 56 -5.89 17.60 19.67
N ALA A 57 -4.73 17.01 19.91
CA ALA A 57 -4.18 15.98 19.04
C ALA A 57 -5.15 14.79 18.82
N LYS A 58 -5.81 14.35 19.88
CA LYS A 58 -6.81 13.26 19.80
C LYS A 58 -8.06 13.61 18.97
N GLN A 59 -8.33 14.87 18.75
CA GLN A 59 -9.46 15.32 17.94
C GLN A 59 -9.05 15.60 16.49
N VAL A 60 -7.79 15.99 16.27
CA VAL A 60 -7.27 16.43 14.97
C VAL A 60 -6.79 15.25 14.11
N PHE A 61 -6.12 14.25 14.71
CA PHE A 61 -5.51 13.15 13.97
C PHE A 61 -6.47 12.01 13.70
N ASN A 62 -6.43 11.50 12.46
CA ASN A 62 -7.05 10.26 12.04
C ASN A 62 -5.99 9.35 11.40
N TYR A 63 -6.17 8.04 11.47
CA TYR A 63 -5.17 7.08 11.04
C TYR A 63 -5.72 6.08 10.02
N THR A 64 -5.14 6.05 8.83
CA THR A 64 -5.37 5.00 7.85
C THR A 64 -4.24 3.98 7.94
N ASN A 65 -4.56 2.75 8.34
CA ASN A 65 -3.62 1.64 8.33
C ASN A 65 -3.58 0.99 6.95
N HIS A 66 -2.36 0.72 6.42
CA HIS A 66 -2.13 -0.01 5.18
C HIS A 66 -1.43 -1.35 5.41
N THR A 67 -0.94 -1.61 6.62
CA THR A 67 -0.02 -2.70 6.92
C THR A 67 -0.57 -3.59 8.01
N ILE A 68 -0.70 -4.90 7.73
CA ILE A 68 -1.18 -5.90 8.70
C ILE A 68 -0.06 -6.79 9.24
N LEU A 69 1.12 -6.78 8.62
CA LEU A 69 2.24 -7.63 9.03
C LEU A 69 3.07 -6.95 10.13
N PRO A 70 3.25 -7.57 11.30
CA PRO A 70 3.96 -6.97 12.43
C PRO A 70 5.40 -6.52 12.12
N GLU A 71 6.08 -7.24 11.22
CA GLU A 71 7.45 -6.90 10.79
C GLU A 71 7.54 -5.62 9.94
N ALA A 72 6.44 -5.21 9.34
CA ALA A 72 6.38 -3.99 8.53
C ALA A 72 5.85 -2.78 9.32
N LEU A 73 5.44 -2.96 10.58
CA LEU A 73 5.08 -1.87 11.48
C LEU A 73 6.33 -1.14 11.98
N GLU A 74 6.30 0.16 11.90
CA GLU A 74 7.43 1.02 12.15
C GLU A 74 7.74 1.16 13.65
N HIS A 75 9.01 0.97 14.00
CA HIS A 75 9.52 1.10 15.36
C HIS A 75 10.77 1.98 15.38
N TRP A 76 10.86 2.88 16.35
CA TRP A 76 12.02 3.77 16.50
C TRP A 76 12.73 3.56 17.82
N ALA A 77 14.02 3.25 17.74
CA ALA A 77 14.86 3.07 18.94
C ALA A 77 14.89 4.34 19.78
N VAL A 78 14.57 4.22 21.07
CA VAL A 78 14.55 5.36 22.01
C VAL A 78 15.92 6.05 22.08
N ARG A 79 17.01 5.28 22.07
CA ARG A 79 18.38 5.83 22.09
C ARG A 79 18.64 6.77 20.90
N LEU A 80 18.14 6.39 19.71
CA LEU A 80 18.30 7.21 18.51
C LEU A 80 17.50 8.52 18.65
N LEU A 81 16.21 8.40 19.02
CA LEU A 81 15.35 9.57 19.15
C LEU A 81 15.82 10.53 20.24
N LYS A 82 16.28 10.03 21.38
CA LYS A 82 16.88 10.87 22.42
C LYS A 82 18.10 11.67 21.95
N LYS A 83 18.85 11.12 20.98
CA LYS A 83 20.04 11.78 20.42
C LYS A 83 19.68 12.86 19.41
N ILE A 84 18.70 12.61 18.51
CA ILE A 84 18.42 13.47 17.36
C ILE A 84 17.18 14.36 17.56
N LEU A 85 16.21 13.91 18.35
CA LEU A 85 14.93 14.56 18.61
C LEU A 85 14.52 14.38 20.09
N PRO A 86 15.30 14.96 21.05
CA PRO A 86 15.09 14.71 22.48
C PRO A 86 13.69 15.07 22.95
N GLU A 87 13.16 16.24 22.58
CA GLU A 87 11.83 16.73 22.96
C GLU A 87 10.70 15.78 22.45
N ILE A 88 10.82 15.32 21.21
CA ILE A 88 9.87 14.35 20.64
C ILE A 88 9.90 13.02 21.42
N SER A 89 11.10 12.58 21.82
CA SER A 89 11.26 11.37 22.63
C SER A 89 10.60 11.50 24.00
N GLU A 90 10.71 12.68 24.66
CA GLU A 90 10.04 12.97 25.94
C GLU A 90 8.53 13.03 25.81
N ILE A 91 8.03 13.65 24.74
CA ILE A 91 6.60 13.70 24.45
C ILE A 91 6.05 12.30 24.20
N LEU A 92 6.74 11.44 23.43
CA LEU A 92 6.34 10.05 23.23
C LEU A 92 6.30 9.25 24.54
N LEU A 93 7.22 9.47 25.47
CA LEU A 93 7.18 8.89 26.81
C LEU A 93 5.96 9.41 27.60
N SER A 94 5.65 10.69 27.48
CA SER A 94 4.47 11.29 28.12
C SER A 94 3.17 10.72 27.55
N ILE A 95 3.07 10.52 26.21
CA ILE A 95 1.93 9.88 25.55
C ILE A 95 1.81 8.42 26.03
N ASN A 96 2.92 7.68 26.14
CA ASN A 96 2.91 6.32 26.68
C ASN A 96 2.41 6.27 28.14
N SER A 97 2.81 7.23 28.95
CA SER A 97 2.32 7.34 30.33
C SER A 97 0.82 7.62 30.39
N SER A 98 0.31 8.47 29.51
CA SER A 98 -1.12 8.76 29.37
C SER A 98 -1.90 7.53 28.89
N ALA A 99 -1.34 6.75 27.95
CA ALA A 99 -1.93 5.49 27.49
C ALA A 99 -2.03 4.48 28.63
N ARG A 100 -0.93 4.27 29.36
CA ARG A 100 -0.91 3.36 30.52
C ARG A 100 -1.88 3.77 31.63
N TRP A 101 -2.05 5.09 31.85
CA TRP A 101 -3.04 5.60 32.80
C TRP A 101 -4.47 5.28 32.33
N ARG A 102 -4.77 5.51 31.05
CA ARG A 102 -6.05 5.15 30.42
C ARG A 102 -6.33 3.65 30.58
N HIS A 103 -5.36 2.78 30.24
CA HIS A 103 -5.51 1.32 30.35
C HIS A 103 -5.89 0.88 31.78
N ARG A 104 -5.24 1.45 32.81
CA ARG A 104 -5.58 1.13 34.20
C ARG A 104 -6.99 1.59 34.57
N LYS A 105 -7.39 2.78 34.09
CA LYS A 105 -8.70 3.34 34.38
C LYS A 105 -9.83 2.55 33.70
N GLU A 106 -9.59 2.06 32.49
CA GLU A 106 -10.57 1.37 31.65
C GLU A 106 -10.52 -0.16 31.77
N GLY A 107 -9.70 -0.69 32.66
CA GLY A 107 -9.69 -2.12 32.99
C GLY A 107 -9.01 -3.02 31.96
N TYR A 108 -8.05 -2.51 31.18
CA TYR A 108 -7.24 -3.33 30.30
C TYR A 108 -6.50 -4.41 31.09
N THR A 109 -6.52 -5.63 30.60
CA THR A 109 -5.69 -6.72 31.13
C THR A 109 -4.20 -6.42 30.93
N PRO A 110 -3.29 -7.05 31.68
CA PRO A 110 -1.85 -6.90 31.47
C PRO A 110 -1.42 -7.21 30.02
N GLN A 111 -2.04 -8.21 29.38
CA GLN A 111 -1.77 -8.63 28.01
C GLN A 111 -2.20 -7.56 27.00
N GLU A 112 -3.42 -7.02 27.14
CA GLU A 112 -3.93 -5.94 26.31
C GLU A 112 -3.11 -4.67 26.46
N SER A 113 -2.75 -4.30 27.70
CA SER A 113 -1.90 -3.14 27.96
C SER A 113 -0.49 -3.31 27.38
N ALA A 114 0.04 -4.52 27.33
CA ALA A 114 1.31 -4.81 26.67
C ALA A 114 1.21 -4.72 25.14
N ALA A 115 0.15 -5.26 24.55
CA ALA A 115 -0.11 -5.24 23.11
C ALA A 115 -0.29 -3.81 22.57
N THR A 116 -0.92 -2.92 23.34
CA THR A 116 -1.18 -1.52 22.97
C THR A 116 -0.10 -0.54 23.46
N SER A 117 0.99 -1.05 24.06
CA SER A 117 2.07 -0.21 24.61
C SER A 117 2.80 0.57 23.51
N ILE A 118 2.92 1.88 23.71
CA ILE A 118 3.69 2.77 22.82
C ILE A 118 5.19 2.53 23.00
N TYR A 119 5.68 2.44 24.24
CA TYR A 119 7.05 2.06 24.55
C TYR A 119 7.16 0.55 24.75
N ILE A 120 7.85 -0.13 23.84
CA ILE A 120 8.08 -1.57 23.88
C ILE A 120 9.40 -1.83 24.61
N HIS A 121 9.31 -2.29 25.87
CA HIS A 121 10.47 -2.52 26.74
C HIS A 121 11.47 -3.52 26.15
N SER A 122 11.01 -4.65 25.61
CA SER A 122 11.86 -5.70 25.05
C SER A 122 12.68 -5.23 23.84
N ARG A 123 12.17 -4.28 23.08
CA ARG A 123 12.82 -3.69 21.90
C ARG A 123 13.52 -2.37 22.21
N ARG A 124 13.30 -1.77 23.37
CA ARG A 124 13.70 -0.39 23.73
C ARG A 124 13.35 0.60 22.61
N ALA A 125 12.15 0.50 22.09
CA ALA A 125 11.67 1.27 20.94
C ALA A 125 10.24 1.76 21.14
N PHE A 126 9.88 2.82 20.43
CA PHE A 126 8.51 3.30 20.31
C PHE A 126 7.82 2.61 19.13
N SER A 127 6.56 2.19 19.32
CA SER A 127 5.66 1.73 18.27
C SER A 127 4.91 2.91 17.67
N MET A 128 5.11 3.17 16.40
CA MET A 128 4.38 4.24 15.70
C MET A 128 2.91 3.85 15.51
N ALA A 129 2.63 2.60 15.19
CA ALA A 129 1.25 2.12 15.08
C ALA A 129 0.46 2.30 16.39
N ASN A 130 1.00 1.88 17.53
CA ASN A 130 0.31 2.04 18.81
C ASN A 130 0.18 3.52 19.21
N THR A 131 1.14 4.36 18.81
CA THR A 131 1.05 5.82 19.02
C THR A 131 -0.12 6.40 18.21
N ALA A 132 -0.23 6.03 16.93
CA ALA A 132 -1.33 6.45 16.07
C ALA A 132 -2.68 5.96 16.61
N VAL A 133 -2.79 4.68 16.96
CA VAL A 133 -4.02 4.06 17.47
C VAL A 133 -4.49 4.71 18.77
N PHE A 134 -3.58 5.02 19.69
CA PHE A 134 -3.93 5.69 20.95
C PHE A 134 -4.45 7.11 20.74
N VAL A 135 -3.83 7.86 19.82
CA VAL A 135 -4.14 9.29 19.61
C VAL A 135 -5.24 9.52 18.58
N ALA A 136 -5.31 8.72 17.52
CA ALA A 136 -6.28 8.96 16.46
C ALA A 136 -7.72 8.97 16.95
N ASN A 137 -8.50 9.90 16.43
CA ASN A 137 -9.95 10.00 16.61
C ASN A 137 -10.65 8.85 15.86
N LYS A 138 -10.26 8.62 14.59
CA LYS A 138 -10.76 7.52 13.78
C LYS A 138 -9.59 6.73 13.18
N ILE A 139 -9.82 5.44 12.99
CA ILE A 139 -8.86 4.46 12.44
C ILE A 139 -9.59 3.68 11.37
N ASN A 140 -9.04 3.68 10.15
CA ASN A 140 -9.63 2.89 9.09
C ASN A 140 -8.65 1.94 8.42
N GLY A 141 -9.19 0.80 7.99
CA GLY A 141 -8.57 -0.03 6.96
C GLY A 141 -8.97 0.45 5.56
N VAL A 142 -8.35 -0.14 4.53
CA VAL A 142 -8.49 0.29 3.13
C VAL A 142 -9.29 -0.69 2.26
N ALA A 143 -9.89 -1.69 2.86
CA ALA A 143 -10.86 -2.63 2.31
C ALA A 143 -11.61 -3.31 3.47
N GLU A 144 -12.80 -3.82 3.24
CA GLU A 144 -13.61 -4.47 4.28
C GLU A 144 -12.84 -5.61 4.98
N ILE A 145 -12.30 -6.55 4.21
CA ILE A 145 -11.49 -7.66 4.74
C ILE A 145 -10.28 -7.17 5.53
N HIS A 146 -9.63 -6.08 5.07
CA HIS A 146 -8.51 -5.48 5.78
C HIS A 146 -8.95 -4.87 7.10
N SER A 147 -10.07 -4.15 7.12
CA SER A 147 -10.62 -3.53 8.33
C SER A 147 -11.01 -4.58 9.37
N GLU A 148 -11.57 -5.72 8.96
CA GLU A 148 -11.88 -6.82 9.86
C GLU A 148 -10.60 -7.49 10.44
N ILE A 149 -9.53 -7.63 9.65
CA ILE A 149 -8.24 -8.12 10.15
C ILE A 149 -7.63 -7.15 11.18
N ILE A 150 -7.73 -5.84 10.93
CA ILE A 150 -7.27 -4.81 11.88
C ILE A 150 -7.97 -4.95 13.22
N LYS A 151 -9.29 -5.10 13.21
CA LYS A 151 -10.13 -5.22 14.40
C LYS A 151 -9.88 -6.52 15.17
N ARG A 152 -9.77 -7.64 14.44
CA ARG A 152 -9.66 -8.97 15.04
C ARG A 152 -8.24 -9.30 15.52
N ASP A 153 -7.23 -8.93 14.74
CA ASP A 153 -5.87 -9.41 14.90
C ASP A 153 -4.89 -8.30 15.32
N LEU A 154 -4.79 -7.22 14.53
CA LEU A 154 -3.70 -6.26 14.69
C LEU A 154 -3.90 -5.32 15.88
N PHE A 155 -5.10 -4.79 16.05
CA PHE A 155 -5.47 -3.86 17.11
C PHE A 155 -6.64 -4.37 17.96
N ALA A 156 -6.78 -5.68 18.09
CA ALA A 156 -7.88 -6.33 18.79
C ALA A 156 -8.10 -5.78 20.21
N ALA A 157 -7.03 -5.53 20.96
CA ALA A 157 -7.11 -4.99 22.31
C ALA A 157 -7.68 -3.56 22.34
N GLU A 158 -7.28 -2.68 21.42
CA GLU A 158 -7.88 -1.33 21.34
C GLU A 158 -9.31 -1.39 20.84
N TYR A 159 -9.60 -2.26 19.84
CA TYR A 159 -10.96 -2.43 19.32
C TYR A 159 -11.94 -2.92 20.37
N ALA A 160 -11.51 -3.82 21.27
CA ALA A 160 -12.36 -4.33 22.34
C ALA A 160 -12.84 -3.22 23.33
N HIS A 161 -12.02 -2.18 23.53
CA HIS A 161 -12.34 -1.08 24.42
C HIS A 161 -12.91 0.15 23.72
N HIS A 162 -12.54 0.36 22.44
CA HIS A 162 -12.88 1.55 21.65
C HIS A 162 -13.34 1.19 20.23
N PRO A 163 -14.40 0.38 20.07
CA PRO A 163 -14.89 -0.03 18.76
C PRO A 163 -15.33 1.14 17.87
N GLU A 164 -15.80 2.22 18.48
CA GLU A 164 -16.27 3.44 17.80
C GLU A 164 -15.18 4.18 17.01
N LYS A 165 -13.91 3.89 17.28
CA LYS A 165 -12.77 4.46 16.53
C LYS A 165 -12.56 3.79 15.18
N PHE A 166 -13.03 2.56 15.00
CA PHE A 166 -12.66 1.73 13.84
C PHE A 166 -13.72 1.76 12.75
N GLU A 167 -13.30 2.14 11.57
CA GLU A 167 -14.13 2.27 10.38
C GLU A 167 -13.51 1.53 9.19
N ASN A 168 -14.29 1.37 8.13
CA ASN A 168 -13.78 0.93 6.84
C ASN A 168 -13.92 2.06 5.81
N VAL A 169 -12.82 2.35 5.10
CA VAL A 169 -12.84 3.23 3.93
C VAL A 169 -12.12 2.50 2.80
N THR A 170 -12.88 1.82 1.96
CA THR A 170 -12.33 1.08 0.83
C THR A 170 -11.64 2.03 -0.16
N ASN A 171 -10.44 1.65 -0.59
CA ASN A 171 -9.72 2.40 -1.63
C ASN A 171 -10.56 2.52 -2.90
N GLY A 172 -10.62 3.72 -3.45
CA GLY A 172 -11.26 3.98 -4.73
C GLY A 172 -10.35 3.67 -5.92
N VAL A 173 -10.98 3.26 -7.03
CA VAL A 173 -10.34 3.13 -8.34
C VAL A 173 -11.15 3.97 -9.32
N THR A 174 -10.49 4.85 -10.07
CA THR A 174 -11.17 5.62 -11.11
C THR A 174 -11.24 4.84 -12.42
N GLN A 175 -12.45 4.53 -12.85
CA GLN A 175 -12.72 3.88 -14.14
C GLN A 175 -12.31 4.75 -15.33
N ARG A 176 -12.38 6.07 -15.20
CA ARG A 176 -11.97 7.02 -16.25
C ARG A 176 -10.49 6.87 -16.61
N ARG A 177 -9.63 6.66 -15.62
CA ARG A 177 -8.20 6.45 -15.91
C ARG A 177 -7.89 5.00 -16.28
N TRP A 178 -8.33 4.06 -15.44
CA TRP A 178 -7.88 2.66 -15.50
C TRP A 178 -8.64 1.80 -16.51
N LEU A 179 -9.77 2.31 -17.03
CA LEU A 179 -10.56 1.66 -18.05
C LEU A 179 -10.62 2.55 -19.30
N GLU A 180 -11.24 3.73 -19.24
CA GLU A 180 -11.45 4.59 -20.40
C GLU A 180 -10.16 5.08 -21.06
N LEU A 181 -9.27 5.70 -20.28
CA LEU A 181 -7.99 6.22 -20.80
C LEU A 181 -7.01 5.09 -21.15
N ALA A 182 -6.88 4.08 -20.28
CA ALA A 182 -5.91 3.00 -20.49
C ALA A 182 -6.32 2.05 -21.62
N ASN A 183 -7.63 1.84 -21.83
CA ASN A 183 -8.16 0.88 -22.81
C ASN A 183 -9.37 1.45 -23.56
N PRO A 184 -9.17 2.42 -24.48
CA PRO A 184 -10.25 3.00 -25.25
C PRO A 184 -11.03 1.97 -26.08
N GLU A 185 -10.37 0.94 -26.61
CA GLU A 185 -11.04 -0.11 -27.39
C GLU A 185 -12.01 -0.94 -26.52
N LEU A 186 -11.65 -1.23 -25.26
CA LEU A 186 -12.57 -1.87 -24.33
C LEU A 186 -13.73 -0.94 -23.95
N SER A 187 -13.44 0.35 -23.80
CA SER A 187 -14.46 1.36 -23.49
C SER A 187 -15.49 1.50 -24.63
N GLU A 188 -15.05 1.43 -25.88
CA GLU A 188 -15.94 1.41 -27.05
C GLU A 188 -16.83 0.15 -27.06
N LEU A 189 -16.28 -1.01 -26.72
CA LEU A 189 -17.05 -2.24 -26.59
C LEU A 189 -18.10 -2.13 -25.47
N ILE A 190 -17.71 -1.58 -24.31
CA ILE A 190 -18.65 -1.35 -23.19
C ILE A 190 -19.75 -0.37 -23.62
N ASP A 191 -19.41 0.74 -24.27
CA ASP A 191 -20.37 1.73 -24.77
C ASP A 191 -21.39 1.10 -25.72
N LYS A 192 -20.94 0.18 -26.59
CA LYS A 192 -21.81 -0.57 -27.52
C LYS A 192 -22.84 -1.42 -26.77
N GLN A 193 -22.45 -2.02 -25.64
CA GLN A 193 -23.30 -2.97 -24.91
C GLN A 193 -24.24 -2.31 -23.91
N ILE A 194 -23.76 -1.34 -23.14
CA ILE A 194 -24.51 -0.79 -21.99
C ILE A 194 -24.67 0.75 -21.99
N GLY A 195 -24.18 1.44 -23.04
CA GLY A 195 -24.16 2.90 -23.08
C GLY A 195 -22.98 3.51 -22.32
N ARG A 196 -23.02 4.85 -22.15
CA ARG A 196 -21.85 5.62 -21.69
C ARG A 196 -21.88 6.01 -20.22
N ASP A 197 -22.99 5.76 -19.51
CA ASP A 197 -23.26 6.26 -18.16
C ASP A 197 -22.32 5.65 -17.09
N TRP A 198 -21.73 4.50 -17.36
CA TRP A 198 -20.73 3.87 -16.47
C TRP A 198 -19.53 4.76 -16.14
N ARG A 199 -19.28 5.82 -16.92
CA ARG A 199 -18.17 6.76 -16.64
C ARG A 199 -18.44 7.61 -15.41
N GLU A 200 -19.68 7.93 -15.15
CA GLU A 200 -20.13 8.69 -13.99
C GLU A 200 -20.72 7.78 -12.92
N HIS A 201 -21.39 6.71 -13.33
CA HIS A 201 -22.05 5.71 -12.51
C HIS A 201 -21.39 4.35 -12.66
N PHE A 202 -20.32 4.11 -11.88
CA PHE A 202 -19.48 2.92 -12.01
C PHE A 202 -20.26 1.61 -11.85
N GLU A 203 -21.30 1.60 -11.05
CA GLU A 203 -22.21 0.47 -10.82
C GLU A 203 -22.90 -0.03 -12.09
N GLU A 204 -23.03 0.83 -13.09
CA GLU A 204 -23.61 0.48 -14.40
C GLU A 204 -22.83 -0.62 -15.13
N LEU A 205 -21.53 -0.77 -14.82
CA LEU A 205 -20.72 -1.89 -15.34
C LEU A 205 -21.29 -3.26 -14.98
N GLY A 206 -22.10 -3.35 -13.92
CA GLY A 206 -22.82 -4.58 -13.56
C GLY A 206 -23.76 -5.10 -14.65
N LYS A 207 -24.25 -4.23 -15.55
CA LYS A 207 -25.07 -4.61 -16.70
C LYS A 207 -24.34 -5.51 -17.69
N LEU A 208 -23.01 -5.50 -17.71
CA LEU A 208 -22.20 -6.40 -18.53
C LEU A 208 -22.42 -7.88 -18.19
N ASN A 209 -22.91 -8.21 -16.99
CA ASN A 209 -23.25 -9.57 -16.62
C ASN A 209 -24.25 -10.23 -17.58
N ALA A 210 -25.11 -9.46 -18.24
CA ALA A 210 -26.04 -9.96 -19.24
C ALA A 210 -25.34 -10.48 -20.52
N TYR A 211 -24.10 -10.10 -20.75
CA TYR A 211 -23.33 -10.42 -21.96
C TYR A 211 -22.28 -11.50 -21.77
N THR A 212 -22.16 -12.09 -20.57
CA THR A 212 -21.14 -13.09 -20.23
C THR A 212 -21.22 -14.38 -21.04
N ALA A 213 -22.38 -14.69 -21.64
CA ALA A 213 -22.60 -15.83 -22.54
C ALA A 213 -22.86 -15.40 -24.00
N ASN A 214 -22.71 -14.11 -24.34
CA ASN A 214 -22.90 -13.64 -25.71
C ASN A 214 -21.64 -13.84 -26.52
N GLU A 215 -21.66 -14.75 -27.50
CA GLU A 215 -20.49 -15.17 -28.30
C GLU A 215 -19.88 -14.01 -29.10
N GLU A 216 -20.71 -13.10 -29.65
CA GLU A 216 -20.23 -11.91 -30.38
C GLU A 216 -19.43 -10.99 -29.45
N THR A 217 -19.99 -10.66 -28.29
CA THR A 217 -19.33 -9.81 -27.29
C THR A 217 -18.04 -10.44 -26.78
N LEU A 218 -18.03 -11.75 -26.53
CA LEU A 218 -16.84 -12.47 -26.08
C LEU A 218 -15.74 -12.46 -27.16
N SER A 219 -16.12 -12.66 -28.44
CA SER A 219 -15.18 -12.59 -29.56
C SER A 219 -14.56 -11.19 -29.70
N GLU A 220 -15.35 -10.12 -29.62
CA GLU A 220 -14.85 -8.73 -29.64
C GLU A 220 -13.93 -8.45 -28.43
N PHE A 221 -14.30 -8.94 -27.25
CA PHE A 221 -13.46 -8.79 -26.06
C PHE A 221 -12.09 -9.47 -26.20
N ILE A 222 -12.06 -10.69 -26.75
CA ILE A 222 -10.81 -11.44 -27.03
C ILE A 222 -9.94 -10.64 -28.03
N GLN A 223 -10.52 -10.07 -29.07
CA GLN A 223 -9.80 -9.24 -30.03
C GLN A 223 -9.21 -7.99 -29.37
N VAL A 224 -9.99 -7.30 -28.54
CA VAL A 224 -9.50 -6.13 -27.78
C VAL A 224 -8.32 -6.51 -26.90
N LYS A 225 -8.42 -7.61 -26.14
CA LYS A 225 -7.34 -8.09 -25.27
C LYS A 225 -6.09 -8.49 -26.05
N GLY A 226 -6.26 -9.14 -27.20
CA GLY A 226 -5.17 -9.48 -28.12
C GLY A 226 -4.44 -8.23 -28.60
N LYS A 227 -5.18 -7.22 -29.11
CA LYS A 227 -4.64 -5.94 -29.56
C LYS A 227 -3.86 -5.20 -28.47
N LYS A 228 -4.39 -5.16 -27.24
CA LYS A 228 -3.71 -4.53 -26.09
C LYS A 228 -2.41 -5.27 -25.72
N LYS A 229 -2.45 -6.59 -25.73
CA LYS A 229 -1.26 -7.41 -25.49
C LYS A 229 -0.14 -7.15 -26.52
N GLU A 230 -0.49 -7.04 -27.80
CA GLU A 230 0.47 -6.69 -28.85
C GLU A 230 1.03 -5.27 -28.65
N GLN A 231 0.18 -4.29 -28.27
CA GLN A 231 0.63 -2.93 -27.97
C GLN A 231 1.62 -2.93 -26.80
N LEU A 232 1.34 -3.70 -25.74
CA LEU A 232 2.25 -3.85 -24.61
C LEU A 232 3.58 -4.50 -25.04
N PHE A 233 3.56 -5.57 -25.83
CA PHE A 233 4.77 -6.27 -26.28
C PHE A 233 5.65 -5.37 -27.14
N ARG A 234 5.06 -4.61 -28.07
CA ARG A 234 5.79 -3.59 -28.85
C ARG A 234 6.38 -2.49 -27.96
N TYR A 235 5.66 -2.08 -26.91
CA TYR A 235 6.18 -1.11 -25.97
C TYR A 235 7.36 -1.66 -25.14
N ILE A 236 7.28 -2.92 -24.68
CA ILE A 236 8.37 -3.63 -24.00
C ILE A 236 9.60 -3.75 -24.91
N GLU A 237 9.42 -4.14 -26.16
CA GLU A 237 10.53 -4.21 -27.12
C GLU A 237 11.23 -2.84 -27.27
N LYS A 238 10.44 -1.78 -27.38
CA LYS A 238 10.97 -0.42 -27.51
C LYS A 238 11.71 0.07 -26.27
N THR A 239 11.23 -0.24 -25.07
CA THR A 239 11.73 0.33 -23.80
C THR A 239 12.74 -0.55 -23.10
N GLU A 240 12.58 -1.87 -23.16
CA GLU A 240 13.43 -2.84 -22.47
C GLU A 240 14.32 -3.66 -23.43
N GLY A 241 14.12 -3.54 -24.74
CA GLY A 241 14.89 -4.27 -25.75
C GLY A 241 14.57 -5.77 -25.83
N VAL A 242 13.47 -6.22 -25.23
CA VAL A 242 13.07 -7.64 -25.23
C VAL A 242 11.95 -7.85 -26.24
N LYS A 243 12.24 -8.59 -27.30
CA LYS A 243 11.27 -8.96 -28.31
C LYS A 243 10.43 -10.14 -27.82
N ILE A 244 9.11 -10.03 -27.93
CA ILE A 244 8.15 -11.05 -27.54
C ILE A 244 7.26 -11.36 -28.74
N ASP A 245 7.37 -12.57 -29.28
CA ASP A 245 6.63 -12.98 -30.47
C ASP A 245 5.51 -13.98 -30.10
N GLY A 246 4.41 -13.89 -30.84
CA GLY A 246 3.28 -14.83 -30.79
C GLY A 246 2.37 -14.67 -29.55
N GLU A 247 1.41 -15.58 -29.49
CA GLU A 247 0.49 -15.63 -28.35
C GLU A 247 1.18 -16.22 -27.11
N ARG A 248 1.08 -15.50 -25.99
CA ARG A 248 1.69 -15.88 -24.72
C ARG A 248 0.79 -15.54 -23.55
N ILE A 249 0.88 -16.30 -22.48
CA ILE A 249 0.31 -15.93 -21.19
C ILE A 249 1.24 -14.90 -20.55
N LEU A 250 0.67 -13.80 -20.06
CA LEU A 250 1.39 -12.75 -19.35
C LEU A 250 1.18 -12.89 -17.83
N TYR A 251 2.27 -13.18 -17.13
CA TYR A 251 2.33 -13.14 -15.66
C TYR A 251 3.01 -11.83 -15.23
N ALA A 252 2.24 -10.89 -14.70
CA ALA A 252 2.77 -9.58 -14.28
C ALA A 252 2.84 -9.47 -12.76
N GLN A 253 4.03 -9.20 -12.22
CA GLN A 253 4.25 -8.89 -10.82
C GLN A 253 4.89 -7.49 -10.70
N VAL A 254 4.06 -6.45 -10.75
CA VAL A 254 4.46 -5.05 -10.78
C VAL A 254 4.06 -4.35 -9.48
N LYS A 255 5.00 -4.25 -8.56
CA LYS A 255 4.82 -3.65 -7.22
C LYS A 255 6.17 -3.37 -6.57
N ARG A 256 6.23 -2.40 -5.63
CA ARG A 256 7.46 -2.14 -4.85
C ARG A 256 8.00 -3.45 -4.28
N LEU A 257 9.32 -3.65 -4.38
CA LEU A 257 9.95 -4.84 -3.84
C LEU A 257 9.96 -4.81 -2.32
N HIS A 258 9.46 -5.88 -1.73
CA HIS A 258 9.52 -6.11 -0.30
C HIS A 258 9.44 -7.62 -0.02
N GLU A 259 10.12 -8.10 1.02
CA GLU A 259 10.17 -9.54 1.33
C GLU A 259 8.77 -10.12 1.53
N TYR A 260 7.83 -9.40 2.19
CA TYR A 260 6.47 -9.89 2.40
C TYR A 260 5.62 -9.98 1.12
N LYS A 261 6.00 -9.28 0.04
CA LYS A 261 5.33 -9.38 -1.28
C LYS A 261 5.79 -10.60 -2.09
N ARG A 262 6.80 -11.30 -1.61
CA ARG A 262 7.24 -12.61 -2.11
C ARG A 262 7.70 -12.64 -3.57
N GLN A 263 8.26 -11.54 -4.10
CA GLN A 263 8.84 -11.55 -5.44
C GLN A 263 9.97 -12.59 -5.57
N LEU A 264 10.70 -12.86 -4.49
CA LEU A 264 11.70 -13.90 -4.45
C LEU A 264 11.10 -15.30 -4.70
N MET A 265 9.90 -15.59 -4.19
CA MET A 265 9.21 -16.86 -4.47
C MET A 265 8.84 -16.98 -5.96
N THR A 266 8.38 -15.89 -6.57
CA THR A 266 8.10 -15.87 -8.02
C THR A 266 9.37 -16.09 -8.83
N ALA A 267 10.51 -15.52 -8.40
CA ALA A 267 11.81 -15.76 -9.02
C ALA A 267 12.24 -17.24 -8.93
N PHE A 268 12.06 -17.87 -7.76
CA PHE A 268 12.32 -19.33 -7.63
C PHE A 268 11.36 -20.16 -8.48
N ALA A 269 10.08 -19.80 -8.54
CA ALA A 269 9.12 -20.49 -9.39
C ALA A 269 9.52 -20.40 -10.88
N LEU A 270 9.95 -19.20 -11.31
CA LEU A 270 10.43 -18.98 -12.68
C LEU A 270 11.69 -19.81 -12.98
N LEU A 271 12.63 -19.85 -12.06
CA LEU A 271 13.84 -20.68 -12.20
C LEU A 271 13.50 -22.19 -12.23
N ARG A 272 12.53 -22.63 -11.43
CA ARG A 272 12.04 -24.01 -11.45
C ARG A 272 11.40 -24.35 -12.78
N LEU A 273 10.54 -23.48 -13.32
CA LEU A 273 9.92 -23.65 -14.65
C LEU A 273 10.98 -23.79 -15.74
N TYR A 274 12.04 -22.96 -15.67
CA TYR A 274 13.17 -23.03 -16.59
C TYR A 274 13.81 -24.43 -16.62
N TYR A 275 14.16 -24.97 -15.45
CA TYR A 275 14.77 -26.31 -15.38
C TYR A 275 13.79 -27.41 -15.76
N ASP A 276 12.53 -27.36 -15.37
CA ASP A 276 11.53 -28.34 -15.72
C ASP A 276 11.24 -28.37 -17.24
N LEU A 277 11.35 -27.21 -17.91
CA LEU A 277 11.32 -27.15 -19.39
C LEU A 277 12.54 -27.78 -20.01
N LYS A 278 13.75 -27.52 -19.51
CA LYS A 278 14.99 -28.18 -20.00
C LYS A 278 15.00 -29.69 -19.79
N ASP A 279 14.49 -30.15 -18.67
CA ASP A 279 14.38 -31.55 -18.35
C ASP A 279 13.25 -32.26 -19.15
N GLY A 280 12.50 -31.54 -19.99
CA GLY A 280 11.40 -32.09 -20.77
C GLY A 280 10.18 -32.51 -19.95
N LYS A 281 10.09 -32.09 -18.68
CA LYS A 281 8.97 -32.39 -17.78
C LYS A 281 7.67 -31.67 -18.13
N LEU A 282 7.77 -30.53 -18.82
CA LEU A 282 6.63 -29.69 -19.18
C LEU A 282 6.39 -29.71 -20.70
N LYS A 283 5.83 -30.81 -21.20
CA LYS A 283 5.60 -31.01 -22.64
C LYS A 283 4.58 -30.02 -23.22
N ASP A 284 3.47 -29.81 -22.51
CA ASP A 284 2.33 -28.99 -22.96
C ASP A 284 2.34 -27.59 -22.33
N PHE A 285 3.55 -27.03 -22.03
CA PHE A 285 3.69 -25.73 -21.45
C PHE A 285 3.31 -24.64 -22.45
N THR A 286 2.27 -23.87 -22.14
CA THR A 286 1.87 -22.71 -22.95
C THR A 286 2.92 -21.61 -22.88
N PRO A 287 3.41 -21.10 -24.02
CA PRO A 287 4.40 -20.02 -24.04
C PRO A 287 3.99 -18.85 -23.14
N SER A 288 4.91 -18.41 -22.29
CA SER A 288 4.60 -17.46 -21.20
C SER A 288 5.66 -16.38 -21.05
N VAL A 289 5.22 -15.20 -20.64
CA VAL A 289 6.07 -14.05 -20.29
C VAL A 289 5.92 -13.74 -18.80
N PHE A 290 7.03 -13.61 -18.10
CA PHE A 290 7.08 -13.16 -16.72
C PHE A 290 7.59 -11.73 -16.66
N LEU A 291 6.68 -10.79 -16.37
CA LEU A 291 6.96 -9.36 -16.30
C LEU A 291 7.11 -8.93 -14.83
N PHE A 292 8.29 -8.45 -14.48
CA PHE A 292 8.57 -7.86 -13.18
C PHE A 292 8.71 -6.34 -13.30
N GLY A 293 8.14 -5.61 -12.34
CA GLY A 293 8.36 -4.18 -12.18
C GLY A 293 8.47 -3.87 -10.69
N ALA A 294 9.65 -3.39 -10.24
CA ALA A 294 9.88 -3.19 -8.83
C ALA A 294 10.86 -2.02 -8.59
N LYS A 295 10.62 -1.33 -7.48
CA LYS A 295 11.53 -0.32 -6.90
C LYS A 295 11.78 -0.66 -5.43
N SER A 296 12.93 -0.30 -4.90
CA SER A 296 13.25 -0.45 -3.48
C SER A 296 13.91 0.80 -2.93
N ALA A 297 13.85 1.00 -1.60
CA ALA A 297 14.63 2.03 -0.93
C ALA A 297 16.14 1.78 -1.13
N PRO A 298 16.97 2.82 -1.30
CA PRO A 298 18.42 2.67 -1.51
C PRO A 298 19.13 1.88 -0.40
N SER A 299 18.69 2.02 0.84
CA SER A 299 19.25 1.33 2.02
C SER A 299 18.74 -0.10 2.22
N TYR A 300 17.72 -0.55 1.46
CA TYR A 300 17.18 -1.90 1.57
C TYR A 300 18.00 -2.90 0.74
N PHE A 301 19.18 -3.25 1.23
CA PHE A 301 20.15 -4.10 0.53
C PHE A 301 19.60 -5.45 0.08
N ARG A 302 18.76 -6.10 0.92
CA ARG A 302 18.14 -7.38 0.60
C ARG A 302 17.19 -7.26 -0.60
N ALA A 303 16.37 -6.22 -0.64
CA ALA A 303 15.50 -5.94 -1.78
C ALA A 303 16.29 -5.73 -3.08
N LYS A 304 17.39 -4.97 -3.01
CA LYS A 304 18.29 -4.77 -4.16
C LYS A 304 18.93 -6.09 -4.62
N GLY A 305 19.31 -6.95 -3.66
CA GLY A 305 19.80 -8.30 -3.95
C GLY A 305 18.77 -9.16 -4.69
N ILE A 306 17.50 -9.09 -4.28
CA ILE A 306 16.39 -9.80 -4.95
C ILE A 306 16.18 -9.26 -6.37
N ILE A 307 16.20 -7.94 -6.57
CA ILE A 307 16.11 -7.34 -7.93
C ILE A 307 17.25 -7.86 -8.81
N LYS A 308 18.48 -7.86 -8.32
CA LYS A 308 19.63 -8.41 -9.04
C LYS A 308 19.41 -9.88 -9.39
N TYR A 309 18.98 -10.68 -8.44
CA TYR A 309 18.72 -12.11 -8.64
C TYR A 309 17.66 -12.36 -9.72
N ILE A 310 16.54 -11.62 -9.71
CA ILE A 310 15.51 -11.68 -10.75
C ILE A 310 16.12 -11.36 -12.12
N ASN A 311 16.92 -10.32 -12.23
CA ASN A 311 17.56 -9.94 -13.49
C ASN A 311 18.55 -11.01 -14.00
N GLU A 312 19.30 -11.67 -13.12
CA GLU A 312 20.20 -12.77 -13.52
C GLU A 312 19.43 -14.01 -14.03
N ILE A 313 18.29 -14.35 -13.40
CA ILE A 313 17.41 -15.41 -13.90
C ILE A 313 16.83 -15.05 -15.27
N ILE A 314 16.37 -13.80 -15.44
CA ILE A 314 15.84 -13.32 -16.73
C ILE A 314 16.90 -13.41 -17.82
N LYS A 315 18.13 -12.99 -17.55
CA LYS A 315 19.24 -13.11 -18.52
C LYS A 315 19.51 -14.57 -18.87
N LEU A 316 19.55 -15.47 -17.88
CA LEU A 316 19.74 -16.88 -18.10
C LEU A 316 18.67 -17.46 -19.03
N ILE A 317 17.40 -17.19 -18.77
CA ILE A 317 16.26 -17.71 -19.55
C ILE A 317 16.28 -17.13 -20.96
N ASN A 318 16.43 -15.82 -21.11
CA ASN A 318 16.35 -15.16 -22.40
C ASN A 318 17.55 -15.49 -23.33
N ALA A 319 18.69 -15.89 -22.77
CA ALA A 319 19.87 -16.31 -23.51
C ALA A 319 19.83 -17.80 -23.93
N ASP A 320 18.95 -18.61 -23.36
CA ASP A 320 18.90 -20.05 -23.62
C ASP A 320 17.97 -20.37 -24.80
N PRO A 321 18.50 -20.81 -25.95
CA PRO A 321 17.69 -21.11 -27.14
C PRO A 321 16.71 -22.28 -26.93
N GLU A 322 16.97 -23.15 -25.95
CA GLU A 322 16.08 -24.33 -25.68
C GLU A 322 14.77 -23.86 -25.02
N THR A 323 14.75 -22.75 -24.31
CA THR A 323 13.58 -22.26 -23.58
C THR A 323 13.04 -20.92 -24.08
N ASN A 324 13.85 -20.16 -24.84
CA ASN A 324 13.50 -18.79 -25.30
C ASN A 324 12.19 -18.73 -26.10
N GLY A 325 11.86 -19.77 -26.87
CA GLY A 325 10.59 -19.85 -27.59
C GLY A 325 9.36 -20.09 -26.72
N ARG A 326 9.52 -20.51 -25.44
CA ARG A 326 8.42 -20.92 -24.54
C ARG A 326 8.36 -20.09 -23.25
N LEU A 327 9.49 -19.61 -22.76
CA LEU A 327 9.61 -18.84 -21.54
C LEU A 327 10.41 -17.57 -21.80
N THR A 328 9.88 -16.42 -21.40
CA THR A 328 10.54 -15.13 -21.54
C THR A 328 10.41 -14.35 -20.24
N GLY A 329 11.50 -13.75 -19.78
CA GLY A 329 11.49 -12.83 -18.62
C GLY A 329 11.69 -11.39 -19.05
N VAL A 330 11.02 -10.46 -18.38
CA VAL A 330 11.17 -9.02 -18.56
C VAL A 330 11.23 -8.35 -17.20
N PHE A 331 12.19 -7.45 -16.99
CA PHE A 331 12.22 -6.56 -15.85
C PHE A 331 12.06 -5.11 -16.32
N VAL A 332 10.97 -4.48 -15.93
CA VAL A 332 10.66 -3.09 -16.28
C VAL A 332 11.55 -2.14 -15.49
N THR A 333 12.39 -1.35 -16.18
CA THR A 333 13.38 -0.48 -15.53
C THR A 333 12.76 0.74 -14.87
N GLU A 334 11.80 1.38 -15.50
CA GLU A 334 11.13 2.61 -15.02
C GLU A 334 9.63 2.40 -14.77
N TYR A 335 9.28 1.37 -13.99
CA TYR A 335 7.87 1.14 -13.65
C TYR A 335 7.25 2.36 -12.96
N ASN A 336 6.26 2.94 -13.63
CA ASN A 336 5.49 4.11 -13.20
C ASN A 336 4.02 3.97 -13.60
N VAL A 337 3.21 4.98 -13.32
CA VAL A 337 1.77 4.96 -13.61
C VAL A 337 1.49 4.80 -15.12
N SER A 338 2.24 5.47 -15.99
CA SER A 338 2.06 5.36 -17.45
C SER A 338 2.39 3.96 -17.97
N TYR A 339 3.35 3.28 -17.37
CA TYR A 339 3.62 1.88 -17.68
C TYR A 339 2.52 0.95 -17.15
N ALA A 340 2.03 1.24 -15.94
CA ALA A 340 0.92 0.48 -15.34
C ALA A 340 -0.34 0.51 -16.22
N GLU A 341 -0.70 1.66 -16.78
CA GLU A 341 -1.82 1.81 -17.72
C GLU A 341 -1.76 0.83 -18.89
N LYS A 342 -0.55 0.58 -19.42
CA LYS A 342 -0.33 -0.37 -20.52
C LYS A 342 -0.38 -1.83 -20.08
N ILE A 343 0.04 -2.11 -18.84
CA ILE A 343 0.06 -3.48 -18.32
C ILE A 343 -1.34 -3.95 -17.93
N VAL A 344 -2.18 -3.06 -17.39
CA VAL A 344 -3.52 -3.42 -16.91
C VAL A 344 -4.57 -3.41 -18.01
N ALA A 345 -4.33 -2.70 -19.12
CA ALA A 345 -5.20 -2.69 -20.29
C ALA A 345 -5.24 -4.06 -20.98
#